data_7fa0ffaa346bbc657b59658ea4ee9251
#
_entry.id   7fa0ffaa346bbc657b59658ea4ee9251
#
_cell.length_a   1.000
_cell.length_b   1.000
_cell.length_c   1.000
_cell.angle_alpha   90.00
_cell.angle_beta   90.00
_cell.angle_gamma   90.00
#
_symmetry.space_group_name_H-M   'P 1'
#
loop_
_entity.id
_entity.type
_entity.pdbx_description
1 polymer ?
#
loop_
_entity_poly.entity_id
_entity_poly.type
_entity_poly.pdbx_seq_one_letter_code
_entity_poly.pdbx_strand_id
1 'polypeptide(L)'
;IQALVAKLEARHYEGLKYNDELSKEHWQEYIDALDPRRIYFTQADIDAFKKYQLELDDQAKKGELSAALEIFNLYQERQIERLTSLTQALKPQIDKLDFEKQEYLLLDPSKSPWPESEEAMLERWRLYLKNDVLNLKLAGKEPEAISETLLKRYQNQLKRAEQITSMDVFSIYANT
;
A
#
# COMPACT_ATOMS: atom_id res chain seq x y z
N ILE A 1 15.50 4.08 -16.23
CA ILE A 1 15.33 2.63 -16.03
C ILE A 1 16.21 1.81 -16.97
N GLN A 2 16.26 2.04 -18.28
CA GLN A 2 17.09 1.32 -19.26
C GLN A 2 18.55 1.18 -18.83
N ALA A 3 19.20 2.29 -18.44
CA ALA A 3 20.59 2.30 -18.01
C ALA A 3 20.81 1.52 -16.70
N LEU A 4 19.77 1.47 -15.83
CA LEU A 4 19.80 0.68 -14.59
C LEU A 4 19.78 -0.80 -14.92
N VAL A 5 18.83 -1.25 -15.75
CA VAL A 5 18.71 -2.66 -16.17
C VAL A 5 20.02 -3.13 -16.86
N ALA A 6 20.51 -2.37 -17.83
CA ALA A 6 21.76 -2.70 -18.53
C ALA A 6 22.95 -2.81 -17.57
N LYS A 7 23.03 -1.96 -16.55
CA LYS A 7 24.10 -1.98 -15.55
C LYS A 7 23.96 -3.17 -14.59
N LEU A 8 22.74 -3.52 -14.20
CA LEU A 8 22.47 -4.70 -13.36
C LEU A 8 22.87 -5.97 -14.10
N GLU A 9 22.39 -6.17 -15.34
CA GLU A 9 22.71 -7.34 -16.16
C GLU A 9 24.21 -7.47 -16.45
N ALA A 10 24.91 -6.34 -16.67
CA ALA A 10 26.34 -6.35 -16.96
C ALA A 10 27.23 -6.62 -15.74
N ARG A 11 26.74 -6.38 -14.52
CA ARG A 11 27.54 -6.46 -13.29
C ARG A 11 27.13 -7.60 -12.37
N HIS A 12 26.02 -8.29 -12.65
CA HIS A 12 25.59 -9.40 -11.82
C HIS A 12 26.54 -10.59 -12.02
N TYR A 13 27.12 -11.06 -10.93
CA TYR A 13 28.17 -12.09 -10.97
C TYR A 13 27.67 -13.45 -11.49
N GLU A 14 26.37 -13.74 -11.36
CA GLU A 14 25.72 -14.95 -11.88
C GLU A 14 25.17 -14.78 -13.30
N GLY A 15 25.35 -13.61 -13.93
CA GLY A 15 24.84 -13.33 -15.26
C GLY A 15 23.30 -13.30 -15.37
N LEU A 16 22.63 -12.96 -14.28
CA LEU A 16 21.17 -12.82 -14.26
C LEU A 16 20.73 -11.80 -15.30
N LYS A 17 19.70 -12.17 -16.06
CA LYS A 17 19.01 -11.28 -17.00
C LYS A 17 17.64 -10.96 -16.46
N TYR A 18 17.24 -9.69 -16.57
CA TYR A 18 15.88 -9.30 -16.25
C TYR A 18 14.94 -9.89 -17.32
N ASN A 19 14.18 -10.91 -16.94
CA ASN A 19 13.32 -11.73 -17.79
C ASN A 19 11.93 -11.91 -17.14
N ASP A 20 11.04 -12.66 -17.78
CA ASP A 20 9.67 -12.90 -17.30
C ASP A 20 9.60 -13.43 -15.87
N GLU A 21 10.55 -14.25 -15.43
CA GLU A 21 10.57 -14.80 -14.08
C GLU A 21 10.84 -13.71 -13.06
N LEU A 22 11.91 -12.92 -13.26
CA LEU A 22 12.21 -11.75 -12.43
C LEU A 22 11.16 -10.64 -12.57
N SER A 23 10.55 -10.48 -13.73
CA SER A 23 9.43 -9.56 -13.94
C SER A 23 8.26 -9.92 -13.01
N LYS A 24 7.93 -11.20 -12.90
CA LYS A 24 6.85 -11.68 -12.02
C LYS A 24 7.17 -11.47 -10.53
N GLU A 25 8.40 -11.76 -10.11
CA GLU A 25 8.85 -11.51 -8.74
C GLU A 25 8.81 -10.03 -8.42
N HIS A 26 9.38 -9.18 -9.27
CA HIS A 26 9.38 -7.72 -9.13
C HIS A 26 7.94 -7.15 -9.07
N TRP A 27 7.02 -7.66 -9.92
CA TRP A 27 5.63 -7.26 -9.87
C TRP A 27 5.00 -7.55 -8.50
N GLN A 28 5.26 -8.72 -7.93
CA GLN A 28 4.74 -9.10 -6.62
C GLN A 28 5.33 -8.21 -5.53
N GLU A 29 6.65 -8.03 -5.52
CA GLU A 29 7.36 -7.19 -4.55
C GLU A 29 6.90 -5.72 -4.62
N TYR A 30 6.68 -5.21 -5.84
CA TYR A 30 6.18 -3.85 -6.03
C TYR A 30 4.79 -3.65 -5.45
N ILE A 31 3.86 -4.56 -5.68
CA ILE A 31 2.51 -4.50 -5.11
C ILE A 31 2.56 -4.60 -3.58
N ASP A 32 3.33 -5.55 -3.04
CA ASP A 32 3.48 -5.73 -1.59
C ASP A 32 4.19 -4.53 -0.93
N ALA A 33 5.10 -3.85 -1.63
CA ALA A 33 5.75 -2.62 -1.16
C ALA A 33 4.78 -1.42 -1.13
N LEU A 34 3.87 -1.31 -2.10
CA LEU A 34 2.86 -0.25 -2.12
C LEU A 34 1.81 -0.44 -1.03
N ASP A 35 1.26 -1.64 -0.90
CA ASP A 35 0.19 -1.93 0.06
C ASP A 35 0.52 -3.10 1.00
N PRO A 36 1.53 -2.96 1.87
CA PRO A 36 1.98 -4.04 2.76
C PRO A 36 0.91 -4.46 3.78
N ARG A 37 -0.11 -3.64 4.02
CA ARG A 37 -1.22 -3.93 4.93
C ARG A 37 -2.45 -4.49 4.22
N ARG A 38 -2.44 -4.51 2.89
CA ARG A 38 -3.58 -4.94 2.05
C ARG A 38 -4.86 -4.20 2.40
N ILE A 39 -4.78 -2.86 2.45
CA ILE A 39 -5.85 -1.96 2.85
C ILE A 39 -6.25 -0.95 1.76
N TYR A 40 -5.61 -0.99 0.61
CA TYR A 40 -5.88 -0.12 -0.52
C TYR A 40 -6.31 -0.88 -1.77
N PHE A 41 -5.69 -2.03 -2.06
CA PHE A 41 -6.08 -2.88 -3.18
C PHE A 41 -7.08 -3.95 -2.77
N THR A 42 -8.00 -4.28 -3.68
CA THR A 42 -8.87 -5.46 -3.62
C THR A 42 -8.28 -6.61 -4.43
N GLN A 43 -8.82 -7.83 -4.23
CA GLN A 43 -8.43 -8.99 -5.06
C GLN A 43 -8.69 -8.71 -6.55
N ALA A 44 -9.78 -8.02 -6.89
CA ALA A 44 -10.10 -7.67 -8.27
C ALA A 44 -9.05 -6.76 -8.91
N ASP A 45 -8.44 -5.84 -8.15
CA ASP A 45 -7.36 -4.99 -8.65
C ASP A 45 -6.11 -5.81 -8.92
N ILE A 46 -5.76 -6.68 -7.99
CA ILE A 46 -4.61 -7.59 -8.14
C ILE A 46 -4.79 -8.46 -9.38
N ASP A 47 -5.99 -9.00 -9.59
CA ASP A 47 -6.30 -9.81 -10.77
C ASP A 47 -6.20 -8.98 -12.07
N ALA A 48 -6.65 -7.73 -12.05
CA ALA A 48 -6.52 -6.82 -13.19
C ALA A 48 -5.04 -6.47 -13.51
N PHE A 49 -4.18 -6.40 -12.49
CA PHE A 49 -2.76 -6.11 -12.66
C PHE A 49 -1.93 -7.33 -13.10
N LYS A 50 -2.46 -8.55 -13.04
CA LYS A 50 -1.77 -9.76 -13.51
C LYS A 50 -1.32 -9.68 -14.97
N LYS A 51 -2.01 -8.88 -15.79
CA LYS A 51 -1.60 -8.61 -17.17
C LYS A 51 -0.17 -8.07 -17.30
N TYR A 52 0.34 -7.40 -16.25
CA TYR A 52 1.67 -6.80 -16.23
C TYR A 52 2.77 -7.70 -15.70
N GLN A 53 2.43 -8.87 -15.15
CA GLN A 53 3.40 -9.77 -14.50
C GLN A 53 4.59 -10.16 -15.40
N LEU A 54 4.38 -10.27 -16.69
CA LEU A 54 5.40 -10.68 -17.67
C LEU A 54 5.83 -9.51 -18.58
N GLU A 55 5.48 -8.28 -18.25
CA GLU A 55 5.73 -7.12 -19.11
C GLU A 55 6.73 -6.13 -18.50
N LEU A 56 7.02 -6.23 -17.18
CA LEU A 56 7.83 -5.21 -16.51
C LEU A 56 9.27 -5.19 -17.03
N ASP A 57 9.84 -6.35 -17.34
CA ASP A 57 11.19 -6.45 -17.91
C ASP A 57 11.27 -5.85 -19.32
N ASP A 58 10.30 -6.12 -20.16
CA ASP A 58 10.20 -5.58 -21.52
C ASP A 58 10.00 -4.06 -21.53
N GLN A 59 9.12 -3.55 -20.65
CA GLN A 59 8.92 -2.11 -20.48
C GLN A 59 10.19 -1.44 -19.95
N ALA A 60 10.82 -2.02 -18.94
CA ALA A 60 12.05 -1.47 -18.37
C ALA A 60 13.21 -1.43 -19.37
N LYS A 61 13.37 -2.45 -20.23
CA LYS A 61 14.35 -2.49 -21.33
C LYS A 61 14.08 -1.42 -22.39
N LYS A 62 12.82 -1.05 -22.62
CA LYS A 62 12.40 0.05 -23.51
C LYS A 62 12.52 1.43 -22.85
N GLY A 63 12.71 1.48 -21.53
CA GLY A 63 12.71 2.73 -20.77
C GLY A 63 11.32 3.21 -20.37
N GLU A 64 10.34 2.32 -20.43
CA GLU A 64 8.93 2.58 -20.11
C GLU A 64 8.62 2.17 -18.66
N LEU A 65 7.64 2.84 -18.04
CA LEU A 65 7.16 2.60 -16.68
C LEU A 65 5.63 2.61 -16.61
N SER A 66 4.96 2.38 -17.74
CA SER A 66 3.51 2.53 -17.84
C SER A 66 2.76 1.63 -16.87
N ALA A 67 3.16 0.36 -16.74
CA ALA A 67 2.57 -0.58 -15.79
C ALA A 67 2.79 -0.13 -14.33
N ALA A 68 4.01 0.24 -13.97
CA ALA A 68 4.32 0.72 -12.63
C ALA A 68 3.52 1.97 -12.26
N LEU A 69 3.39 2.91 -13.20
CA LEU A 69 2.61 4.13 -13.01
C LEU A 69 1.11 3.86 -12.91
N GLU A 70 0.55 2.93 -13.71
CA GLU A 70 -0.88 2.57 -13.64
C GLU A 70 -1.22 1.96 -12.27
N ILE A 71 -0.41 1.01 -11.79
CA ILE A 71 -0.58 0.40 -10.48
C ILE A 71 -0.48 1.46 -9.37
N PHE A 72 0.55 2.32 -9.45
CA PHE A 72 0.76 3.37 -8.46
C PHE A 72 -0.37 4.40 -8.45
N ASN A 73 -0.86 4.83 -9.60
CA ASN A 73 -1.93 5.82 -9.68
C ASN A 73 -3.20 5.32 -8.98
N LEU A 74 -3.59 4.07 -9.19
CA LEU A 74 -4.72 3.49 -8.48
C LEU A 74 -4.47 3.42 -6.96
N TYR A 75 -3.26 3.03 -6.55
CA TYR A 75 -2.87 3.03 -5.13
C TYR A 75 -3.01 4.43 -4.52
N GLN A 76 -2.44 5.45 -5.15
CA GLN A 76 -2.46 6.83 -4.67
C GLN A 76 -3.89 7.39 -4.61
N GLU A 77 -4.70 7.17 -5.63
CA GLU A 77 -6.10 7.58 -5.68
C GLU A 77 -6.87 7.03 -4.48
N ARG A 78 -6.79 5.72 -4.25
CA ARG A 78 -7.46 5.06 -3.12
C ARG A 78 -6.92 5.49 -1.76
N GLN A 79 -5.61 5.71 -1.67
CA GLN A 79 -4.99 6.20 -0.44
C GLN A 79 -5.51 7.60 -0.08
N ILE A 80 -5.56 8.51 -1.05
CA ILE A 80 -6.08 9.88 -0.87
C ILE A 80 -7.56 9.83 -0.50
N GLU A 81 -8.38 9.08 -1.24
CA GLU A 81 -9.81 8.95 -0.99
C GLU A 81 -10.08 8.42 0.42
N ARG A 82 -9.40 7.34 0.80
CA ARG A 82 -9.57 6.71 2.10
C ARG A 82 -9.14 7.60 3.26
N LEU A 83 -7.96 8.21 3.16
CA LEU A 83 -7.45 9.11 4.21
C LEU A 83 -8.29 10.37 4.32
N THR A 84 -8.82 10.89 3.21
CA THR A 84 -9.75 12.04 3.22
C THR A 84 -11.04 11.68 3.96
N SER A 85 -11.68 10.57 3.59
CA SER A 85 -12.90 10.08 4.26
C SER A 85 -12.68 9.84 5.75
N LEU A 86 -11.54 9.22 6.10
CA LEU A 86 -11.20 8.93 7.49
C LEU A 86 -10.96 10.21 8.29
N THR A 87 -10.22 11.18 7.76
CA THR A 87 -9.95 12.45 8.47
C THR A 87 -11.19 13.29 8.68
N GLN A 88 -12.15 13.27 7.74
CA GLN A 88 -13.41 13.99 7.84
C GLN A 88 -14.36 13.40 8.90
N ALA A 89 -14.33 12.09 9.10
CA ALA A 89 -15.27 11.37 9.96
C ALA A 89 -14.59 10.60 11.10
N LEU A 90 -13.36 10.96 11.50
CA LEU A 90 -12.55 10.16 12.43
C LEU A 90 -13.24 10.01 13.80
N LYS A 91 -13.66 11.11 14.41
CA LYS A 91 -14.29 11.08 15.75
C LYS A 91 -15.55 10.21 15.76
N PRO A 92 -16.54 10.39 14.85
CA PRO A 92 -17.67 9.49 14.76
C PRO A 92 -17.33 8.02 14.52
N GLN A 93 -16.25 7.73 13.83
CA GLN A 93 -15.79 6.35 13.63
C GLN A 93 -15.18 5.77 14.90
N ILE A 94 -14.41 6.54 15.67
CA ILE A 94 -13.85 6.13 16.97
C ILE A 94 -14.99 5.87 17.97
N ASP A 95 -15.99 6.74 18.03
CA ASP A 95 -17.11 6.64 18.96
C ASP A 95 -17.98 5.38 18.72
N LYS A 96 -17.96 4.82 17.50
CA LYS A 96 -18.65 3.58 17.12
C LYS A 96 -17.87 2.30 17.43
N LEU A 97 -16.61 2.42 17.88
CA LEU A 97 -15.79 1.23 18.16
C LEU A 97 -16.24 0.54 19.43
N ASP A 98 -16.59 -0.73 19.30
CA ASP A 98 -16.93 -1.61 20.43
C ASP A 98 -15.67 -2.35 20.90
N PHE A 99 -15.18 -2.00 22.09
CA PHE A 99 -13.99 -2.62 22.69
C PHE A 99 -14.30 -3.86 23.53
N GLU A 100 -15.58 -4.17 23.78
CA GLU A 100 -16.00 -5.39 24.48
C GLU A 100 -16.08 -6.58 23.51
N LYS A 101 -16.33 -6.30 22.24
CA LYS A 101 -16.36 -7.30 21.19
C LYS A 101 -14.96 -7.86 20.93
N GLN A 102 -14.82 -9.18 21.07
CA GLN A 102 -13.59 -9.90 20.68
C GLN A 102 -13.48 -9.92 19.16
N GLU A 103 -12.40 -9.33 18.66
CA GLU A 103 -12.07 -9.26 17.23
C GLU A 103 -10.58 -9.54 17.06
N TYR A 104 -10.23 -10.04 15.89
CA TYR A 104 -8.85 -10.43 15.60
C TYR A 104 -8.31 -9.57 14.46
N LEU A 105 -7.10 -9.05 14.65
CA LEU A 105 -6.32 -8.41 13.61
C LEU A 105 -5.07 -9.25 13.36
N LEU A 106 -4.86 -9.65 12.11
CA LEU A 106 -3.65 -10.37 11.76
C LEU A 106 -2.45 -9.42 11.79
N LEU A 107 -1.46 -9.74 12.63
CA LEU A 107 -0.26 -8.91 12.81
C LEU A 107 0.68 -8.96 11.61
N ASP A 108 0.66 -10.06 10.86
CA ASP A 108 1.41 -10.21 9.62
C ASP A 108 0.45 -10.13 8.42
N PRO A 109 0.24 -8.92 7.85
CA PRO A 109 -0.70 -8.73 6.76
C PRO A 109 -0.31 -9.45 5.48
N SER A 110 0.98 -9.79 5.29
CA SER A 110 1.46 -10.52 4.11
C SER A 110 0.83 -11.91 3.97
N LYS A 111 0.35 -12.47 5.08
CA LYS A 111 -0.37 -13.76 5.14
C LYS A 111 -1.88 -13.63 4.98
N SER A 112 -2.41 -12.41 4.97
CA SER A 112 -3.84 -12.18 4.73
C SER A 112 -4.14 -12.27 3.24
N PRO A 113 -5.32 -12.80 2.81
CA PRO A 113 -5.76 -12.61 1.43
C PRO A 113 -6.03 -11.13 1.16
N TRP A 114 -5.99 -10.73 -0.10
CA TRP A 114 -6.48 -9.42 -0.49
C TRP A 114 -7.98 -9.31 -0.19
N PRO A 115 -8.50 -8.14 0.21
CA PRO A 115 -9.94 -7.96 0.43
C PRO A 115 -10.73 -8.27 -0.85
N GLU A 116 -11.78 -9.08 -0.74
CA GLU A 116 -12.59 -9.47 -1.90
C GLU A 116 -13.55 -8.36 -2.35
N SER A 117 -13.85 -7.41 -1.47
CA SER A 117 -14.74 -6.29 -1.74
C SER A 117 -14.31 -5.03 -0.99
N GLU A 118 -14.95 -3.91 -1.36
CA GLU A 118 -14.76 -2.65 -0.65
C GLU A 118 -15.23 -2.73 0.80
N GLU A 119 -16.34 -3.43 1.08
CA GLU A 119 -16.83 -3.64 2.44
C GLU A 119 -15.83 -4.41 3.29
N ALA A 120 -15.21 -5.45 2.73
CA ALA A 120 -14.16 -6.22 3.41
C ALA A 120 -12.92 -5.35 3.69
N MET A 121 -12.58 -4.45 2.77
CA MET A 121 -11.50 -3.50 2.95
C MET A 121 -11.82 -2.46 4.03
N LEU A 122 -13.05 -1.93 4.05
CA LEU A 122 -13.53 -1.01 5.09
C LEU A 122 -13.51 -1.65 6.47
N GLU A 123 -13.92 -2.90 6.56
CA GLU A 123 -13.87 -3.65 7.82
C GLU A 123 -12.43 -3.83 8.31
N ARG A 124 -11.49 -4.11 7.41
CA ARG A 124 -10.07 -4.18 7.76
C ARG A 124 -9.54 -2.84 8.26
N TRP A 125 -9.90 -1.74 7.63
CA TRP A 125 -9.59 -0.39 8.11
C TRP A 125 -10.16 -0.12 9.50
N ARG A 126 -11.40 -0.52 9.75
CA ARG A 126 -12.03 -0.39 11.08
C ARG A 126 -11.23 -1.14 12.15
N LEU A 127 -10.76 -2.35 11.85
CA LEU A 127 -9.95 -3.13 12.78
C LEU A 127 -8.59 -2.47 13.05
N TYR A 128 -7.93 -1.91 12.03
CA TYR A 128 -6.70 -1.14 12.23
C TYR A 128 -6.94 0.11 13.07
N LEU A 129 -8.02 0.85 12.81
CA LEU A 129 -8.39 2.01 13.63
C LEU A 129 -8.66 1.61 15.08
N LYS A 130 -9.40 0.51 15.30
CA LYS A 130 -9.65 -0.02 16.64
C LYS A 130 -8.35 -0.38 17.36
N ASN A 131 -7.44 -1.02 16.68
CA ASN A 131 -6.12 -1.36 17.23
C ASN A 131 -5.29 -0.11 17.57
N ASP A 132 -5.27 0.89 16.70
CA ASP A 132 -4.56 2.15 16.95
C ASP A 132 -5.14 2.89 18.17
N VAL A 133 -6.47 2.96 18.29
CA VAL A 133 -7.15 3.55 19.46
C VAL A 133 -6.85 2.75 20.71
N LEU A 134 -6.92 1.42 20.65
CA LEU A 134 -6.63 0.54 21.80
C LEU A 134 -5.20 0.75 22.32
N ASN A 135 -4.21 0.79 21.42
CA ASN A 135 -2.82 1.00 21.78
C ASN A 135 -2.61 2.36 22.48
N LEU A 136 -3.28 3.41 22.01
CA LEU A 136 -3.20 4.73 22.63
C LEU A 136 -3.91 4.79 24.01
N LYS A 137 -5.05 4.07 24.16
CA LYS A 137 -5.72 3.89 25.46
C LYS A 137 -4.82 3.14 26.45
N LEU A 138 -4.19 2.05 26.03
CA LEU A 138 -3.26 1.27 26.87
C LEU A 138 -2.01 2.09 27.25
N ALA A 139 -1.61 3.05 26.43
CA ALA A 139 -0.56 4.01 26.72
C ALA A 139 -1.01 5.16 27.64
N GLY A 140 -2.23 5.11 28.19
CA GLY A 140 -2.77 6.06 29.15
C GLY A 140 -3.20 7.42 28.54
N LYS A 141 -3.49 7.47 27.23
CA LYS A 141 -3.99 8.69 26.60
C LYS A 141 -5.50 8.86 26.81
N GLU A 142 -5.91 10.08 27.12
CA GLU A 142 -7.30 10.48 27.22
C GLU A 142 -8.00 10.46 25.83
N PRO A 143 -9.34 10.27 25.77
CA PRO A 143 -10.08 10.12 24.52
C PRO A 143 -9.89 11.29 23.53
N GLU A 144 -9.88 12.52 24.00
CA GLU A 144 -9.65 13.71 23.18
C GLU A 144 -8.25 13.70 22.56
N ALA A 145 -7.23 13.41 23.36
CA ALA A 145 -5.83 13.31 22.91
C ALA A 145 -5.61 12.15 21.92
N ILE A 146 -6.39 11.06 22.03
CA ILE A 146 -6.37 9.95 21.06
C ILE A 146 -6.87 10.45 19.70
N SER A 147 -8.05 11.09 19.68
CA SER A 147 -8.65 11.63 18.45
C SER A 147 -7.73 12.64 17.77
N GLU A 148 -7.15 13.59 18.51
CA GLU A 148 -6.21 14.57 17.98
C GLU A 148 -4.93 13.91 17.41
N THR A 149 -4.38 12.94 18.15
CA THR A 149 -3.16 12.21 17.73
C THR A 149 -3.38 11.47 16.42
N LEU A 150 -4.51 10.76 16.30
CA LEU A 150 -4.84 9.99 15.11
C LEU A 150 -5.18 10.89 13.93
N LEU A 151 -5.96 11.97 14.17
CA LEU A 151 -6.28 12.95 13.14
C LEU A 151 -5.01 13.55 12.53
N LYS A 152 -4.07 14.01 13.37
CA LYS A 152 -2.80 14.57 12.92
C LYS A 152 -1.97 13.53 12.14
N ARG A 153 -1.96 12.27 12.59
CA ARG A 153 -1.27 11.17 11.88
C ARG A 153 -1.82 10.98 10.49
N TYR A 154 -3.15 10.84 10.35
CA TYR A 154 -3.80 10.60 9.07
C TYR A 154 -3.73 11.81 8.14
N GLN A 155 -3.84 13.04 8.67
CA GLN A 155 -3.62 14.25 7.87
C GLN A 155 -2.19 14.33 7.32
N ASN A 156 -1.18 13.95 8.11
CA ASN A 156 0.20 13.89 7.63
C ASN A 156 0.40 12.81 6.56
N GLN A 157 -0.27 11.66 6.68
CA GLN A 157 -0.25 10.61 5.66
C GLN A 157 -0.91 11.09 4.37
N LEU A 158 -2.08 11.73 4.47
CA LEU A 158 -2.78 12.31 3.32
C LEU A 158 -1.90 13.33 2.59
N LYS A 159 -1.33 14.27 3.31
CA LYS A 159 -0.42 15.27 2.74
C LYS A 159 0.78 14.62 2.02
N ARG A 160 1.35 13.57 2.58
CA ARG A 160 2.44 12.83 1.92
C ARG A 160 1.96 12.14 0.64
N ALA A 161 0.79 11.49 0.69
CA ALA A 161 0.21 10.82 -0.49
C ALA A 161 -0.02 11.81 -1.65
N GLU A 162 -0.49 13.02 -1.35
CA GLU A 162 -0.71 14.09 -2.34
C GLU A 162 0.59 14.65 -2.94
N GLN A 163 1.71 14.52 -2.24
CA GLN A 163 3.00 15.11 -2.63
C GLN A 163 3.92 14.15 -3.39
N ILE A 164 3.53 12.87 -3.56
CA ILE A 164 4.35 11.90 -4.27
C ILE A 164 4.48 12.31 -5.74
N THR A 165 5.73 12.31 -6.22
CA THR A 165 6.10 12.66 -7.59
C THR A 165 6.40 11.40 -8.42
N SER A 166 6.46 11.54 -9.75
CA SER A 166 6.87 10.44 -10.65
C SER A 166 8.29 9.92 -10.34
N MET A 167 9.15 10.76 -9.78
CA MET A 167 10.50 10.35 -9.37
C MET A 167 10.46 9.46 -8.12
N ASP A 168 9.54 9.74 -7.19
CA ASP A 168 9.32 8.90 -6.02
C ASP A 168 8.77 7.54 -6.43
N VAL A 169 7.82 7.52 -7.38
CA VAL A 169 7.29 6.27 -7.96
C VAL A 169 8.40 5.44 -8.60
N PHE A 170 9.25 6.09 -9.42
CA PHE A 170 10.42 5.42 -9.99
C PHE A 170 11.33 4.86 -8.90
N SER A 171 11.57 5.62 -7.83
CA SER A 171 12.43 5.16 -6.73
C SER A 171 11.83 3.96 -5.98
N ILE A 172 10.54 3.95 -5.73
CA ILE A 172 9.85 2.79 -5.12
C ILE A 172 10.01 1.58 -6.04
N TYR A 173 9.62 1.71 -7.31
CA TYR A 173 9.69 0.64 -8.31
C TYR A 173 11.10 0.09 -8.52
N ALA A 174 12.12 0.93 -8.51
CA ALA A 174 13.49 0.49 -8.76
C ALA A 174 14.19 -0.14 -7.53
N ASN A 175 13.57 -0.04 -6.34
CA ASN A 175 14.10 -0.62 -5.10
C ASN A 175 13.31 -1.86 -4.64
N THR A 176 12.35 -2.29 -5.39
CA THR A 176 11.68 -3.59 -5.26
C THR A 176 12.21 -4.57 -6.29
#